data_8dcd4b35fff11bae12e89933faf3c9a5
#
_entry.id   8dcd4b35fff11bae12e89933faf3c9a5
#
_cell.length_a   1.000
_cell.length_b   1.000
_cell.length_c   1.000
_cell.angle_alpha   90.00
_cell.angle_beta   90.00
_cell.angle_gamma   90.00
#
_symmetry.space_group_name_H-M   'P 1'
#
loop_
_entity.id
_entity.type
_entity.pdbx_description
1 polymer ?
#
loop_
_entity_poly.entity_id
_entity_poly.type
_entity_poly.pdbx_seq_one_letter_code
_entity_poly.pdbx_strand_id
1 'polypeptide(L)'
;MDPDITAALTRIAEALERLSPPPAAPPSFTGARLYRHDPATGDFRPAPDFPLPLDLLVGVDRQKARLVETLERFARGLPANHVLLWGARGAGKSSLAKAAFMAIAEGAPSLRMVEVDGDAVTALPGVFERFRGRAERFVVLCDDLSFEEGAAAAKALKSALEGGVAGPPPNVLFLATSNRRHLMPRSHGEGGDGGPLAAAEDAEEEVSVSDRFGAWIGFGSMDQEAYLAAVRGYAERFDLAAPDLERRALQWAKLRGARSGRVAWQFTRDLAGSLERPLPL
;
A
#
# COMPACT_ATOMS: atom_id res chain seq x y z
N MET A 1 -20.12 42.09 -36.46
CA MET A 1 -19.65 40.71 -36.73
C MET A 1 -20.84 39.94 -37.19
N ASP A 2 -20.73 39.23 -38.29
CA ASP A 2 -21.82 38.46 -38.87
C ASP A 2 -22.30 37.38 -37.87
N PRO A 3 -23.61 37.32 -37.53
CA PRO A 3 -24.14 36.35 -36.58
C PRO A 3 -23.87 34.90 -37.02
N ASP A 4 -23.83 34.63 -38.31
CA ASP A 4 -23.51 33.31 -38.81
C ASP A 4 -22.08 32.88 -38.59
N ILE A 5 -21.14 33.81 -38.66
CA ILE A 5 -19.70 33.58 -38.33
C ILE A 5 -19.54 33.33 -36.87
N THR A 6 -20.26 34.07 -36.02
CA THR A 6 -20.19 33.89 -34.54
C THR A 6 -20.73 32.52 -34.15
N ALA A 7 -21.86 32.09 -34.75
CA ALA A 7 -22.43 30.78 -34.49
C ALA A 7 -21.50 29.63 -34.97
N ALA A 8 -20.85 29.80 -36.12
CA ALA A 8 -19.86 28.81 -36.60
C ALA A 8 -18.65 28.71 -35.70
N LEU A 9 -18.10 29.83 -35.23
CA LEU A 9 -16.96 29.86 -34.28
C LEU A 9 -17.30 29.22 -32.91
N THR A 10 -18.54 29.45 -32.42
CA THR A 10 -18.99 28.82 -31.18
C THR A 10 -19.05 27.30 -31.35
N ARG A 11 -19.62 26.80 -32.45
CA ARG A 11 -19.67 25.37 -32.76
C ARG A 11 -18.29 24.72 -32.90
N ILE A 12 -17.31 25.45 -33.47
CA ILE A 12 -15.94 25.00 -33.60
C ILE A 12 -15.29 24.96 -32.21
N ALA A 13 -15.47 25.98 -31.38
CA ALA A 13 -14.96 26.03 -30.03
C ALA A 13 -15.50 24.87 -29.19
N GLU A 14 -16.82 24.62 -29.20
CA GLU A 14 -17.45 23.48 -28.53
C GLU A 14 -16.97 22.11 -29.04
N ALA A 15 -16.69 22.00 -30.34
CA ALA A 15 -16.11 20.78 -30.90
C ALA A 15 -14.65 20.56 -30.44
N LEU A 16 -13.85 21.62 -30.39
CA LEU A 16 -12.49 21.57 -29.90
C LEU A 16 -12.43 21.28 -28.40
N GLU A 17 -13.32 21.85 -27.59
CA GLU A 17 -13.44 21.55 -26.16
C GLU A 17 -13.81 20.09 -25.90
N ARG A 18 -14.63 19.47 -26.76
CA ARG A 18 -14.93 18.02 -26.68
C ARG A 18 -13.74 17.15 -27.06
N LEU A 19 -12.90 17.59 -27.98
CA LEU A 19 -11.68 16.88 -28.41
C LEU A 19 -10.49 17.11 -27.48
N SER A 20 -10.46 18.25 -26.80
CA SER A 20 -9.42 18.63 -25.83
C SER A 20 -10.11 19.25 -24.62
N PRO A 21 -10.70 18.42 -23.73
CA PRO A 21 -11.35 18.93 -22.54
C PRO A 21 -10.33 19.74 -21.72
N PRO A 22 -10.76 20.82 -21.05
CA PRO A 22 -9.90 21.59 -20.20
C PRO A 22 -9.16 20.68 -19.22
N PRO A 23 -7.89 20.95 -18.92
CA PRO A 23 -7.14 20.12 -17.97
C PRO A 23 -7.94 19.96 -16.69
N ALA A 24 -8.11 18.72 -16.25
CA ALA A 24 -8.84 18.41 -15.02
C ALA A 24 -8.32 19.29 -13.89
N ALA A 25 -9.22 19.85 -13.10
CA ALA A 25 -8.84 20.62 -11.92
C ALA A 25 -7.85 19.82 -11.07
N PRO A 26 -6.81 20.46 -10.52
CA PRO A 26 -5.85 19.74 -9.68
C PRO A 26 -6.58 19.01 -8.54
N PRO A 27 -6.24 17.75 -8.25
CA PRO A 27 -6.93 16.98 -7.23
C PRO A 27 -6.88 17.69 -5.87
N SER A 28 -8.00 17.70 -5.16
CA SER A 28 -8.07 18.23 -3.80
C SER A 28 -7.84 17.11 -2.79
N PHE A 29 -6.93 17.34 -1.84
CA PHE A 29 -6.65 16.41 -0.75
C PHE A 29 -7.12 16.96 0.62
N THR A 30 -8.26 17.66 0.60
CA THR A 30 -8.91 18.21 1.79
C THR A 30 -9.99 17.25 2.29
N GLY A 31 -10.16 17.16 3.61
CA GLY A 31 -11.28 16.42 4.23
C GLY A 31 -11.06 14.94 4.50
N ALA A 32 -9.97 14.32 3.99
CA ALA A 32 -9.58 12.95 4.33
C ALA A 32 -8.07 12.82 4.49
N ARG A 33 -7.65 11.80 5.22
CA ARG A 33 -6.23 11.40 5.37
C ARG A 33 -5.84 10.33 4.39
N LEU A 34 -6.78 9.46 4.02
CA LEU A 34 -6.61 8.34 3.10
C LEU A 34 -7.36 8.60 1.80
N TYR A 35 -6.74 8.23 0.70
CA TYR A 35 -7.30 8.30 -0.64
C TYR A 35 -6.99 7.01 -1.38
N ARG A 36 -7.82 6.68 -2.36
CA ARG A 36 -7.58 5.60 -3.30
C ARG A 36 -7.47 6.18 -4.71
N HIS A 37 -6.45 5.77 -5.44
CA HIS A 37 -6.31 6.08 -6.85
C HIS A 37 -7.28 5.23 -7.67
N ASP A 38 -8.01 5.86 -8.58
CA ASP A 38 -8.87 5.19 -9.56
C ASP A 38 -8.11 5.12 -10.88
N PRO A 39 -7.63 3.93 -11.30
CA PRO A 39 -6.84 3.81 -12.52
C PRO A 39 -7.64 4.11 -13.80
N ALA A 40 -8.97 3.99 -13.78
CA ALA A 40 -9.81 4.24 -14.94
C ALA A 40 -9.98 5.73 -15.23
N THR A 41 -10.06 6.57 -14.20
CA THR A 41 -10.23 8.02 -14.31
C THR A 41 -8.96 8.81 -14.00
N GLY A 42 -8.00 8.19 -13.31
CA GLY A 42 -6.83 8.84 -12.75
C GLY A 42 -7.13 9.71 -11.52
N ASP A 43 -8.35 9.66 -10.98
CA ASP A 43 -8.76 10.47 -9.83
C ASP A 43 -8.32 9.86 -8.49
N PHE A 44 -8.42 10.68 -7.43
CA PHE A 44 -8.16 10.27 -6.07
C PHE A 44 -9.44 10.41 -5.23
N ARG A 45 -10.01 9.27 -4.83
CA ARG A 45 -11.24 9.22 -4.05
C ARG A 45 -10.91 9.17 -2.56
N PRO A 46 -11.53 9.99 -1.71
CA PRO A 46 -11.41 9.87 -0.27
C PRO A 46 -11.79 8.46 0.20
N ALA A 47 -11.01 7.93 1.13
CA ALA A 47 -11.28 6.65 1.79
C ALA A 47 -11.46 6.86 3.30
N PRO A 48 -12.24 6.00 3.98
CA PRO A 48 -12.37 6.06 5.42
C PRO A 48 -11.03 5.80 6.10
N ASP A 49 -10.86 6.34 7.30
CA ASP A 49 -9.69 6.09 8.12
C ASP A 49 -9.54 4.60 8.42
N PHE A 50 -8.30 4.13 8.47
CA PHE A 50 -8.03 2.73 8.78
C PHE A 50 -8.26 2.47 10.27
N PRO A 51 -9.18 1.55 10.62
CA PRO A 51 -9.71 1.49 11.97
C PRO A 51 -8.85 0.72 12.97
N LEU A 52 -7.87 -0.09 12.50
CA LEU A 52 -7.06 -0.93 13.36
C LEU A 52 -5.92 -0.09 14.00
N PRO A 53 -5.92 0.08 15.34
CA PRO A 53 -4.85 0.78 16.02
C PRO A 53 -3.50 0.06 15.90
N LEU A 54 -2.41 0.83 15.92
CA LEU A 54 -1.05 0.30 15.73
C LEU A 54 -0.62 -0.67 16.84
N ASP A 55 -1.08 -0.49 18.07
CA ASP A 55 -0.79 -1.32 19.23
C ASP A 55 -1.33 -2.75 19.12
N LEU A 56 -2.45 -2.92 18.41
CA LEU A 56 -3.06 -4.24 18.17
C LEU A 56 -2.30 -5.12 17.16
N LEU A 57 -1.30 -4.58 16.48
CA LEU A 57 -0.43 -5.37 15.61
C LEU A 57 0.69 -6.02 16.43
N VAL A 58 0.46 -7.22 16.91
CA VAL A 58 1.37 -7.97 17.80
C VAL A 58 2.39 -8.80 17.03
N GLY A 59 3.60 -8.98 17.61
CA GLY A 59 4.65 -9.82 17.03
C GLY A 59 5.43 -9.18 15.86
N VAL A 60 5.26 -7.88 15.66
CA VAL A 60 5.94 -7.10 14.60
C VAL A 60 6.60 -5.82 15.12
N ASP A 61 7.09 -5.84 16.36
CA ASP A 61 7.56 -4.64 17.04
C ASP A 61 8.78 -3.98 16.37
N ARG A 62 9.72 -4.80 15.86
CA ARG A 62 10.87 -4.29 15.09
C ARG A 62 10.42 -3.63 13.78
N GLN A 63 9.47 -4.24 13.11
CA GLN A 63 8.87 -3.72 11.87
C GLN A 63 8.13 -2.41 12.15
N LYS A 64 7.34 -2.36 13.24
CA LYS A 64 6.66 -1.14 13.71
C LYS A 64 7.67 -0.01 13.93
N ALA A 65 8.67 -0.23 14.78
CA ALA A 65 9.64 0.79 15.12
C ALA A 65 10.32 1.37 13.88
N ARG A 66 10.75 0.51 12.95
CA ARG A 66 11.44 0.94 11.73
C ARG A 66 10.54 1.71 10.77
N LEU A 67 9.29 1.27 10.60
CA LEU A 67 8.35 1.95 9.71
C LEU A 67 7.90 3.29 10.31
N VAL A 68 7.57 3.32 11.60
CA VAL A 68 7.19 4.54 12.32
C VAL A 68 8.30 5.58 12.22
N GLU A 69 9.55 5.23 12.52
CA GLU A 69 10.71 6.12 12.41
C GLU A 69 10.83 6.72 10.99
N THR A 70 10.65 5.88 9.95
CA THR A 70 10.72 6.33 8.55
C THR A 70 9.60 7.32 8.22
N LEU A 71 8.37 7.02 8.63
CA LEU A 71 7.21 7.88 8.40
C LEU A 71 7.30 9.20 9.19
N GLU A 72 7.79 9.17 10.43
CA GLU A 72 8.01 10.39 11.23
C GLU A 72 9.05 11.31 10.61
N ARG A 73 10.19 10.77 10.12
CA ARG A 73 11.18 11.54 9.38
C ARG A 73 10.54 12.20 8.16
N PHE A 74 9.84 11.41 7.37
CA PHE A 74 9.15 11.91 6.18
C PHE A 74 8.13 12.98 6.52
N ALA A 75 7.27 12.78 7.53
CA ALA A 75 6.27 13.76 7.95
C ALA A 75 6.89 15.12 8.34
N ARG A 76 8.08 15.11 8.94
CA ARG A 76 8.85 16.30 9.32
C ARG A 76 9.63 16.94 8.16
N GLY A 77 9.52 16.41 6.94
CA GLY A 77 10.26 16.92 5.79
C GLY A 77 11.72 16.48 5.70
N LEU A 78 12.13 15.52 6.55
CA LEU A 78 13.48 14.97 6.51
C LEU A 78 13.60 13.88 5.44
N PRO A 79 14.81 13.58 4.96
CA PRO A 79 15.05 12.49 4.02
C PRO A 79 14.58 11.16 4.57
N ALA A 80 13.84 10.42 3.75
CA ALA A 80 13.37 9.07 4.03
C ALA A 80 13.46 8.21 2.76
N ASN A 81 13.90 6.97 2.92
CA ASN A 81 13.98 6.03 1.81
C ASN A 81 12.61 5.40 1.54
N HIS A 82 12.35 5.08 0.28
CA HIS A 82 11.23 4.22 -0.09
C HIS A 82 11.32 2.86 0.60
N VAL A 83 10.18 2.29 0.97
CA VAL A 83 10.11 1.11 1.84
C VAL A 83 9.43 -0.05 1.12
N LEU A 84 10.05 -1.22 1.18
CA LEU A 84 9.46 -2.49 0.79
C LEU A 84 9.14 -3.33 2.02
N LEU A 85 7.85 -3.62 2.24
CA LEU A 85 7.37 -4.56 3.24
C LEU A 85 7.18 -5.93 2.58
N TRP A 86 7.97 -6.92 2.93
CA TRP A 86 7.93 -8.22 2.26
C TRP A 86 7.77 -9.38 3.25
N GLY A 87 7.22 -10.49 2.79
CA GLY A 87 7.07 -11.70 3.62
C GLY A 87 5.70 -12.37 3.50
N ALA A 88 5.41 -13.32 4.38
CA ALA A 88 4.26 -14.21 4.30
C ALA A 88 2.92 -13.47 4.16
N ARG A 89 1.99 -14.06 3.39
CA ARG A 89 0.63 -13.57 3.26
C ARG A 89 -0.08 -13.56 4.61
N GLY A 90 -0.79 -12.48 4.92
CA GLY A 90 -1.50 -12.34 6.19
C GLY A 90 -0.63 -11.98 7.39
N ALA A 91 0.68 -11.72 7.21
CA ALA A 91 1.61 -11.32 8.27
C ALA A 91 1.42 -9.88 8.78
N GLY A 92 0.47 -9.12 8.23
CA GLY A 92 0.16 -7.77 8.72
C GLY A 92 0.87 -6.63 7.99
N LYS A 93 1.52 -6.87 6.83
CA LYS A 93 2.27 -5.84 6.07
C LYS A 93 1.43 -4.59 5.76
N SER A 94 0.32 -4.76 5.03
CA SER A 94 -0.58 -3.66 4.64
C SER A 94 -1.27 -3.04 5.85
N SER A 95 -1.62 -3.85 6.85
CA SER A 95 -2.20 -3.36 8.11
C SER A 95 -1.19 -2.50 8.87
N LEU A 96 0.08 -2.90 8.92
CA LEU A 96 1.13 -2.10 9.56
C LEU A 96 1.35 -0.77 8.82
N ALA A 97 1.40 -0.79 7.48
CA ALA A 97 1.56 0.43 6.70
C ALA A 97 0.45 1.45 6.99
N LYS A 98 -0.80 1.00 6.97
CA LYS A 98 -1.98 1.84 7.22
C LYS A 98 -2.07 2.30 8.68
N ALA A 99 -1.87 1.40 9.64
CA ALA A 99 -1.95 1.74 11.07
C ALA A 99 -0.82 2.69 11.52
N ALA A 100 0.41 2.48 11.05
CA ALA A 100 1.54 3.37 11.32
C ALA A 100 1.33 4.75 10.71
N PHE A 101 0.81 4.80 9.47
CA PHE A 101 0.45 6.07 8.85
C PHE A 101 -0.60 6.82 9.67
N MET A 102 -1.69 6.15 10.08
CA MET A 102 -2.77 6.78 10.86
C MET A 102 -2.24 7.37 12.18
N ALA A 103 -1.42 6.62 12.90
CA ALA A 103 -0.83 7.08 14.15
C ALA A 103 0.01 8.37 13.99
N ILE A 104 0.73 8.50 12.87
CA ILE A 104 1.57 9.67 12.60
C ILE A 104 0.76 10.83 12.03
N ALA A 105 -0.23 10.55 11.19
CA ALA A 105 -1.06 11.56 10.55
C ALA A 105 -1.90 12.39 11.53
N GLU A 106 -2.12 11.90 12.75
CA GLU A 106 -2.76 12.67 13.83
C GLU A 106 -1.96 13.93 14.20
N GLY A 107 -0.63 13.82 14.22
CA GLY A 107 0.30 14.94 14.50
C GLY A 107 0.82 15.65 13.26
N ALA A 108 0.45 15.21 12.05
CA ALA A 108 0.97 15.72 10.78
C ALA A 108 -0.16 16.05 9.78
N PRO A 109 -0.85 17.19 9.92
CA PRO A 109 -2.05 17.53 9.16
C PRO A 109 -1.84 17.68 7.65
N SER A 110 -0.60 17.85 7.17
CA SER A 110 -0.25 17.87 5.74
C SER A 110 0.01 16.49 5.16
N LEU A 111 0.09 15.44 5.99
CA LEU A 111 0.39 14.08 5.54
C LEU A 111 -0.87 13.42 4.95
N ARG A 112 -0.72 12.81 3.78
CA ARG A 112 -1.77 12.07 3.08
C ARG A 112 -1.27 10.70 2.68
N MET A 113 -2.13 9.69 2.71
CA MET A 113 -1.83 8.40 2.10
C MET A 113 -2.70 8.21 0.87
N VAL A 114 -2.09 7.74 -0.19
CA VAL A 114 -2.78 7.35 -1.43
C VAL A 114 -2.49 5.88 -1.69
N GLU A 115 -3.54 5.07 -1.68
CA GLU A 115 -3.45 3.65 -2.05
C GLU A 115 -3.57 3.52 -3.57
N VAL A 116 -2.62 2.78 -4.15
CA VAL A 116 -2.59 2.41 -5.57
C VAL A 116 -2.63 0.89 -5.65
N ASP A 117 -3.54 0.34 -6.44
CA ASP A 117 -3.63 -1.11 -6.61
C ASP A 117 -2.36 -1.64 -7.29
N GLY A 118 -1.93 -2.87 -6.93
CA GLY A 118 -0.73 -3.49 -7.50
C GLY A 118 -0.75 -3.54 -9.03
N ASP A 119 -1.93 -3.81 -9.61
CA ASP A 119 -2.15 -3.87 -11.07
C ASP A 119 -2.02 -2.48 -11.75
N ALA A 120 -2.08 -1.39 -10.98
CA ALA A 120 -1.99 -0.02 -11.48
C ALA A 120 -0.58 0.59 -11.35
N VAL A 121 0.46 -0.23 -11.15
CA VAL A 121 1.87 0.20 -11.02
C VAL A 121 2.34 1.06 -12.18
N THR A 122 1.86 0.79 -13.39
CA THR A 122 2.18 1.57 -14.60
C THR A 122 1.72 3.02 -14.52
N ALA A 123 0.75 3.35 -13.66
CA ALA A 123 0.28 4.72 -13.43
C ALA A 123 1.16 5.51 -12.45
N LEU A 124 2.05 4.87 -11.67
CA LEU A 124 2.84 5.51 -10.62
C LEU A 124 3.63 6.75 -11.07
N PRO A 125 4.32 6.75 -12.23
CA PRO A 125 5.02 7.96 -12.68
C PRO A 125 4.07 9.17 -12.81
N GLY A 126 2.90 8.97 -13.41
CA GLY A 126 1.87 10.01 -13.53
C GLY A 126 1.29 10.43 -12.18
N VAL A 127 1.08 9.48 -11.27
CA VAL A 127 0.61 9.76 -9.90
C VAL A 127 1.63 10.63 -9.15
N PHE A 128 2.92 10.30 -9.22
CA PHE A 128 3.97 11.07 -8.55
C PHE A 128 4.08 12.49 -9.10
N GLU A 129 3.97 12.69 -10.41
CA GLU A 129 3.99 14.02 -11.03
C GLU A 129 2.81 14.88 -10.57
N ARG A 130 1.63 14.31 -10.32
CA ARG A 130 0.48 15.05 -9.78
C ARG A 130 0.69 15.54 -8.34
N PHE A 131 1.67 14.98 -7.62
CA PHE A 131 2.02 15.38 -6.25
C PHE A 131 3.19 16.36 -6.21
N ARG A 132 3.98 16.44 -7.30
CA ARG A 132 5.14 17.33 -7.38
C ARG A 132 4.75 18.78 -7.11
N GLY A 133 5.52 19.44 -6.22
CA GLY A 133 5.34 20.85 -5.89
C GLY A 133 4.12 21.17 -5.00
N ARG A 134 3.39 20.17 -4.53
CA ARG A 134 2.29 20.39 -3.59
C ARG A 134 2.81 20.60 -2.17
N ALA A 135 2.01 21.30 -1.38
CA ALA A 135 2.32 21.55 0.04
C ALA A 135 2.13 20.30 0.90
N GLU A 136 1.23 19.40 0.48
CA GLU A 136 1.01 18.12 1.16
C GLU A 136 2.17 17.17 0.93
N ARG A 137 2.36 16.26 1.88
CA ARG A 137 3.30 15.14 1.79
C ARG A 137 2.52 13.84 1.59
N PHE A 138 2.94 13.05 0.61
CA PHE A 138 2.19 11.87 0.19
C PHE A 138 2.95 10.59 0.49
N VAL A 139 2.32 9.69 1.24
CA VAL A 139 2.72 8.30 1.35
C VAL A 139 1.92 7.53 0.31
N VAL A 140 2.57 7.06 -0.73
CA VAL A 140 1.93 6.23 -1.77
C VAL A 140 2.10 4.77 -1.40
N LEU A 141 1.01 4.09 -1.07
CA LEU A 141 0.98 2.68 -0.73
C LEU A 141 0.56 1.86 -1.94
N CYS A 142 1.47 1.02 -2.45
CA CYS A 142 1.15 0.00 -3.44
C CYS A 142 1.04 -1.36 -2.72
N ASP A 143 -0.20 -1.85 -2.60
CA ASP A 143 -0.47 -3.09 -1.87
C ASP A 143 -0.42 -4.30 -2.81
N ASP A 144 0.21 -5.39 -2.33
CA ASP A 144 0.40 -6.66 -3.03
C ASP A 144 1.12 -6.53 -4.39
N LEU A 145 2.21 -5.74 -4.39
CA LEU A 145 3.05 -5.57 -5.57
C LEU A 145 3.55 -6.93 -6.06
N SER A 146 3.19 -7.27 -7.29
CA SER A 146 3.63 -8.46 -8.00
C SER A 146 4.43 -8.06 -9.23
N PHE A 147 5.62 -8.64 -9.41
CA PHE A 147 6.41 -8.47 -10.63
C PHE A 147 6.05 -9.48 -11.71
N GLU A 148 4.94 -10.24 -11.53
CA GLU A 148 4.43 -11.17 -12.57
C GLU A 148 3.89 -10.44 -13.80
N GLU A 149 3.62 -9.13 -13.70
CA GLU A 149 3.05 -8.34 -14.78
C GLU A 149 4.05 -7.91 -15.87
N GLY A 150 5.28 -8.42 -15.81
CA GLY A 150 6.29 -8.26 -16.85
C GLY A 150 7.06 -6.95 -16.83
N ALA A 151 7.93 -6.77 -17.84
CA ALA A 151 8.88 -5.66 -17.98
C ALA A 151 8.25 -4.26 -17.93
N ALA A 152 6.97 -4.09 -18.30
CA ALA A 152 6.30 -2.80 -18.27
C ALA A 152 6.08 -2.28 -16.84
N ALA A 153 5.66 -3.15 -15.91
CA ALA A 153 5.46 -2.80 -14.51
C ALA A 153 6.79 -2.48 -13.82
N ALA A 154 7.82 -3.30 -14.06
CA ALA A 154 9.17 -3.08 -13.54
C ALA A 154 9.75 -1.74 -14.05
N LYS A 155 9.62 -1.46 -15.35
CA LYS A 155 10.07 -0.21 -15.96
C LYS A 155 9.34 1.02 -15.41
N ALA A 156 8.03 0.93 -15.22
CA ALA A 156 7.23 2.03 -14.65
C ALA A 156 7.63 2.31 -13.20
N LEU A 157 7.80 1.26 -12.40
CA LEU A 157 8.25 1.39 -11.02
C LEU A 157 9.67 1.97 -10.93
N LYS A 158 10.58 1.49 -11.74
CA LYS A 158 11.92 2.05 -11.88
C LYS A 158 11.87 3.53 -12.23
N SER A 159 11.08 3.90 -13.25
CA SER A 159 10.90 5.30 -13.66
C SER A 159 10.32 6.17 -12.54
N ALA A 160 9.33 5.66 -11.78
CA ALA A 160 8.75 6.38 -10.64
C ALA A 160 9.77 6.62 -9.52
N LEU A 161 10.54 5.57 -9.15
CA LEU A 161 11.49 5.62 -8.04
C LEU A 161 12.77 6.42 -8.38
N GLU A 162 13.19 6.43 -9.63
CA GLU A 162 14.32 7.24 -10.11
C GLU A 162 13.90 8.68 -10.49
N GLY A 163 12.63 8.87 -10.89
CA GLY A 163 12.05 10.18 -11.21
C GLY A 163 12.61 10.84 -12.47
N GLY A 164 13.26 10.07 -13.37
CA GLY A 164 13.87 10.59 -14.59
C GLY A 164 14.84 11.75 -14.33
N VAL A 165 14.87 12.73 -15.22
CA VAL A 165 15.75 13.91 -15.11
C VAL A 165 15.43 14.79 -13.90
N ALA A 166 14.17 14.84 -13.47
CA ALA A 166 13.73 15.69 -12.36
C ALA A 166 13.90 15.03 -10.97
N GLY A 167 14.27 13.74 -10.92
CA GLY A 167 14.28 12.95 -9.69
C GLY A 167 12.88 12.68 -9.14
N PRO A 168 12.73 11.78 -8.16
CA PRO A 168 11.45 11.53 -7.49
C PRO A 168 11.01 12.79 -6.72
N PRO A 169 9.68 13.07 -6.63
CA PRO A 169 9.21 14.23 -5.89
C PRO A 169 9.58 14.13 -4.40
N PRO A 170 10.20 15.16 -3.80
CA PRO A 170 10.69 15.10 -2.41
C PRO A 170 9.57 15.03 -1.37
N ASN A 171 8.35 15.32 -1.77
CA ASN A 171 7.15 15.22 -0.96
C ASN A 171 6.39 13.89 -1.17
N VAL A 172 7.03 12.87 -1.78
CA VAL A 172 6.46 11.53 -1.99
C VAL A 172 7.34 10.47 -1.34
N LEU A 173 6.76 9.67 -0.45
CA LEU A 173 7.34 8.44 0.09
C LEU A 173 6.57 7.24 -0.46
N PHE A 174 7.26 6.35 -1.13
CA PHE A 174 6.65 5.14 -1.67
C PHE A 174 6.81 3.97 -0.69
N LEU A 175 5.69 3.32 -0.38
CA LEU A 175 5.61 2.08 0.37
C LEU A 175 5.05 0.99 -0.54
N ALA A 176 5.73 -0.13 -0.65
CA ALA A 176 5.20 -1.29 -1.35
C ALA A 176 5.07 -2.48 -0.39
N THR A 177 4.04 -3.31 -0.59
CA THR A 177 3.97 -4.62 0.07
C THR A 177 4.12 -5.72 -0.95
N SER A 178 4.81 -6.82 -0.60
CA SER A 178 4.93 -7.99 -1.46
C SER A 178 4.81 -9.28 -0.65
N ASN A 179 4.14 -10.27 -1.21
CA ASN A 179 4.01 -11.60 -0.62
C ASN A 179 5.15 -12.54 -1.02
N ARG A 180 5.97 -12.16 -1.99
CA ARG A 180 7.08 -12.98 -2.47
C ARG A 180 8.32 -12.76 -1.61
N ARG A 181 8.94 -13.86 -1.21
CA ARG A 181 10.27 -13.90 -0.61
C ARG A 181 11.37 -13.56 -1.63
N HIS A 182 11.03 -13.56 -2.89
CA HIS A 182 11.93 -13.52 -4.04
C HIS A 182 11.69 -12.25 -4.89
N LEU A 183 11.99 -11.12 -4.31
CA LEU A 183 12.67 -10.04 -4.99
C LEU A 183 14.21 -10.30 -4.96
N MET A 184 14.62 -11.49 -4.53
CA MET A 184 15.99 -11.98 -4.56
C MET A 184 16.13 -12.93 -5.73
N PRO A 185 17.28 -12.93 -6.46
CA PRO A 185 17.54 -13.89 -7.52
C PRO A 185 17.33 -15.31 -7.01
N ARG A 186 16.56 -16.13 -7.72
CA ARG A 186 16.53 -17.57 -7.47
C ARG A 186 17.91 -18.11 -7.78
N SER A 187 18.61 -18.61 -6.77
CA SER A 187 19.73 -19.52 -7.02
C SER A 187 19.19 -20.72 -7.83
N HIS A 188 19.77 -20.95 -8.98
CA HIS A 188 19.47 -21.94 -10.00
C HIS A 188 18.85 -23.24 -9.47
N GLY A 189 17.65 -23.56 -9.94
CA GLY A 189 17.04 -24.88 -9.82
C GLY A 189 15.52 -24.82 -9.87
N GLU A 190 15.00 -25.11 -11.04
CA GLU A 190 13.69 -25.64 -11.40
C GLU A 190 12.90 -24.82 -12.43
N GLY A 191 12.89 -25.40 -13.60
CA GLY A 191 12.13 -25.35 -14.80
C GLY A 191 10.97 -24.33 -14.97
N GLY A 192 11.19 -23.36 -15.84
CA GLY A 192 10.18 -22.63 -16.56
C GLY A 192 10.58 -22.54 -18.04
N ASP A 193 9.61 -22.56 -18.94
CA ASP A 193 9.68 -22.72 -20.41
C ASP A 193 10.33 -21.55 -21.18
N GLY A 194 11.06 -20.67 -20.49
CA GLY A 194 11.92 -19.63 -21.05
C GLY A 194 13.38 -20.05 -20.93
N GLY A 195 14.15 -19.97 -22.02
CA GLY A 195 15.55 -20.35 -22.02
C GLY A 195 16.38 -19.65 -20.94
N PRO A 196 17.58 -20.13 -20.61
CA PRO A 196 18.40 -19.63 -19.49
C PRO A 196 18.71 -18.13 -19.55
N LEU A 197 18.66 -17.50 -20.70
CA LEU A 197 18.90 -16.07 -20.92
C LEU A 197 17.69 -15.22 -20.50
N ALA A 198 16.47 -15.61 -20.83
CA ALA A 198 15.25 -14.86 -20.42
C ALA A 198 15.04 -14.91 -18.89
N ALA A 199 15.33 -16.06 -18.27
CA ALA A 199 15.26 -16.19 -16.82
C ALA A 199 16.35 -15.35 -16.09
N ALA A 200 17.49 -15.11 -16.72
CA ALA A 200 18.55 -14.27 -16.19
C ALA A 200 18.22 -12.78 -16.34
N GLU A 201 17.65 -12.37 -17.46
CA GLU A 201 17.20 -10.98 -17.71
C GLU A 201 16.06 -10.58 -16.76
N ASP A 202 15.05 -11.44 -16.58
CA ASP A 202 13.96 -11.21 -15.61
C ASP A 202 14.49 -11.10 -14.17
N ALA A 203 15.47 -11.94 -13.79
CA ALA A 203 16.08 -11.88 -12.47
C ALA A 203 16.92 -10.60 -12.26
N GLU A 204 17.63 -10.12 -13.28
CA GLU A 204 18.38 -8.86 -13.23
C GLU A 204 17.45 -7.64 -13.13
N GLU A 205 16.30 -7.63 -13.82
CA GLU A 205 15.31 -6.56 -13.70
C GLU A 205 14.65 -6.54 -12.32
N GLU A 206 14.30 -7.69 -11.74
CA GLU A 206 13.74 -7.79 -10.39
C GLU A 206 14.72 -7.29 -9.32
N VAL A 207 16.00 -7.65 -9.42
CA VAL A 207 17.06 -7.12 -8.53
C VAL A 207 17.21 -5.63 -8.70
N SER A 208 17.23 -5.15 -9.92
CA SER A 208 17.38 -3.73 -10.24
C SER A 208 16.25 -2.86 -9.66
N VAL A 209 15.00 -3.34 -9.61
CA VAL A 209 13.88 -2.64 -8.98
C VAL A 209 13.97 -2.69 -7.46
N SER A 210 14.37 -3.85 -6.91
CA SER A 210 14.48 -4.05 -5.48
C SER A 210 15.52 -3.12 -4.84
N ASP A 211 16.66 -2.91 -5.50
CA ASP A 211 17.75 -2.07 -5.01
C ASP A 211 17.36 -0.60 -4.85
N ARG A 212 16.24 -0.16 -5.46
CA ARG A 212 15.74 1.21 -5.34
C ARG A 212 14.94 1.46 -4.06
N PHE A 213 14.58 0.39 -3.36
CA PHE A 213 14.04 0.52 -2.02
C PHE A 213 15.20 0.62 -1.02
N GLY A 214 15.46 1.79 -0.49
CA GLY A 214 16.52 1.97 0.50
C GLY A 214 16.21 1.39 1.88
N ALA A 215 14.96 0.94 2.10
CA ALA A 215 14.54 0.29 3.34
C ALA A 215 13.72 -0.98 3.06
N TRP A 216 14.18 -2.10 3.63
CA TRP A 216 13.52 -3.40 3.52
C TRP A 216 13.06 -3.85 4.90
N ILE A 217 11.77 -4.19 5.02
CA ILE A 217 11.18 -4.64 6.28
C ILE A 217 10.56 -6.02 6.04
N GLY A 218 11.22 -7.06 6.55
CA GLY A 218 10.80 -8.44 6.40
C GLY A 218 9.82 -8.89 7.49
N PHE A 219 8.80 -9.64 7.09
CA PHE A 219 7.81 -10.26 7.97
C PHE A 219 7.97 -11.77 7.94
N GLY A 220 8.29 -12.35 9.10
CA GLY A 220 8.34 -13.79 9.28
C GLY A 220 6.95 -14.43 9.39
N SER A 221 6.94 -15.76 9.53
CA SER A 221 5.75 -16.47 9.95
C SER A 221 5.43 -16.17 11.41
N MET A 222 4.16 -16.01 11.74
CA MET A 222 3.69 -15.83 13.11
C MET A 222 3.79 -17.16 13.86
N ASP A 223 4.48 -17.19 14.98
CA ASP A 223 4.51 -18.35 15.87
C ASP A 223 3.21 -18.47 16.68
N GLN A 224 3.11 -19.50 17.49
CA GLN A 224 1.88 -19.77 18.27
C GLN A 224 1.66 -18.70 19.33
N GLU A 225 2.72 -18.26 20.01
CA GLU A 225 2.59 -17.28 21.09
C GLU A 225 2.18 -15.92 20.54
N ALA A 226 2.79 -15.46 19.47
CA ALA A 226 2.40 -14.21 18.79
C ALA A 226 0.95 -14.27 18.26
N TYR A 227 0.52 -15.43 17.75
CA TYR A 227 -0.86 -15.63 17.31
C TYR A 227 -1.85 -15.52 18.49
N LEU A 228 -1.56 -16.19 19.61
CA LEU A 228 -2.41 -16.12 20.79
C LEU A 228 -2.39 -14.73 21.43
N ALA A 229 -1.24 -14.06 21.44
CA ALA A 229 -1.14 -12.69 21.92
C ALA A 229 -1.99 -11.72 21.07
N ALA A 230 -2.01 -11.90 19.74
CA ALA A 230 -2.91 -11.13 18.86
C ALA A 230 -4.39 -11.40 19.19
N VAL A 231 -4.76 -12.64 19.39
CA VAL A 231 -6.15 -13.03 19.76
C VAL A 231 -6.53 -12.42 21.10
N ARG A 232 -5.66 -12.50 22.11
CA ARG A 232 -5.89 -11.89 23.44
C ARG A 232 -6.08 -10.38 23.32
N GLY A 233 -5.19 -9.71 22.59
CA GLY A 233 -5.27 -8.26 22.39
C GLY A 233 -6.55 -7.82 21.71
N TYR A 234 -7.03 -8.56 20.71
CA TYR A 234 -8.34 -8.29 20.11
C TYR A 234 -9.49 -8.59 21.07
N ALA A 235 -9.46 -9.71 21.79
CA ALA A 235 -10.50 -10.06 22.76
C ALA A 235 -10.62 -9.00 23.86
N GLU A 236 -9.51 -8.55 24.41
CA GLU A 236 -9.45 -7.48 25.41
C GLU A 236 -9.97 -6.15 24.83
N ARG A 237 -9.50 -5.76 23.65
CA ARG A 237 -9.89 -4.49 23.00
C ARG A 237 -11.39 -4.39 22.72
N PHE A 238 -12.02 -5.52 22.40
CA PHE A 238 -13.44 -5.56 22.02
C PHE A 238 -14.35 -6.20 23.08
N ASP A 239 -13.85 -6.39 24.30
CA ASP A 239 -14.59 -6.98 25.43
C ASP A 239 -15.25 -8.32 25.06
N LEU A 240 -14.45 -9.21 24.47
CA LEU A 240 -14.91 -10.54 24.03
C LEU A 240 -14.47 -11.60 25.04
N ALA A 241 -15.24 -11.77 26.11
CA ALA A 241 -14.99 -12.83 27.10
C ALA A 241 -15.51 -14.18 26.57
N ALA A 242 -14.63 -15.16 26.45
CA ALA A 242 -15.01 -16.51 26.06
C ALA A 242 -14.25 -17.55 26.89
N PRO A 243 -14.94 -18.57 27.42
CA PRO A 243 -14.29 -19.74 28.01
C PRO A 243 -13.37 -20.38 26.95
N ASP A 244 -12.18 -20.82 27.38
CA ASP A 244 -11.24 -21.51 26.50
C ASP A 244 -10.85 -20.73 25.21
N LEU A 245 -10.77 -19.40 25.28
CA LEU A 245 -10.43 -18.51 24.15
C LEU A 245 -9.25 -19.06 23.33
N GLU A 246 -8.14 -19.35 24.00
CA GLU A 246 -6.91 -19.80 23.33
C GLU A 246 -7.08 -21.18 22.67
N ARG A 247 -7.74 -22.10 23.34
CA ARG A 247 -8.02 -23.42 22.78
C ARG A 247 -8.87 -23.32 21.50
N ARG A 248 -9.92 -22.49 21.54
CA ARG A 248 -10.78 -22.22 20.39
C ARG A 248 -9.99 -21.55 19.24
N ALA A 249 -9.15 -20.58 19.57
CA ALA A 249 -8.30 -19.90 18.60
C ALA A 249 -7.31 -20.85 17.92
N LEU A 250 -6.68 -21.76 18.68
CA LEU A 250 -5.77 -22.78 18.12
C LEU A 250 -6.50 -23.79 17.23
N GLN A 251 -7.70 -24.21 17.60
CA GLN A 251 -8.53 -25.05 16.75
C GLN A 251 -8.89 -24.35 15.44
N TRP A 252 -9.26 -23.07 15.50
CA TRP A 252 -9.52 -22.24 14.33
C TRP A 252 -8.31 -22.15 13.40
N ALA A 253 -7.13 -21.84 13.97
CA ALA A 253 -5.89 -21.76 13.21
C ALA A 253 -5.53 -23.09 12.54
N LYS A 254 -5.75 -24.23 13.25
CA LYS A 254 -5.53 -25.57 12.69
C LYS A 254 -6.44 -25.85 11.49
N LEU A 255 -7.71 -25.49 11.57
CA LEU A 255 -8.67 -25.65 10.45
C LEU A 255 -8.31 -24.79 9.24
N ARG A 256 -7.68 -23.64 9.46
CA ARG A 256 -7.22 -22.71 8.39
C ARG A 256 -5.82 -23.04 7.87
N GLY A 257 -5.13 -24.00 8.47
CA GLY A 257 -3.78 -24.40 8.08
C GLY A 257 -2.70 -23.32 8.30
N ALA A 258 -3.01 -22.24 9.03
CA ALA A 258 -2.09 -21.12 9.20
C ALA A 258 -2.31 -20.36 10.51
N ARG A 259 -1.22 -19.81 11.06
CA ARG A 259 -1.22 -18.82 12.13
C ARG A 259 -0.76 -17.50 11.56
N SER A 260 -1.64 -16.51 11.53
CA SER A 260 -1.34 -15.19 11.00
C SER A 260 -2.26 -14.13 11.60
N GLY A 261 -1.92 -12.84 11.50
CA GLY A 261 -2.78 -11.75 11.95
C GLY A 261 -4.16 -11.78 11.27
N ARG A 262 -4.24 -12.16 9.99
CA ARG A 262 -5.51 -12.34 9.29
C ARG A 262 -6.35 -13.44 9.92
N VAL A 263 -5.76 -14.57 10.26
CA VAL A 263 -6.47 -15.71 10.88
C VAL A 263 -6.92 -15.36 12.30
N ALA A 264 -6.09 -14.63 13.07
CA ALA A 264 -6.47 -14.12 14.39
C ALA A 264 -7.67 -13.18 14.30
N TRP A 265 -7.64 -12.25 13.33
CA TRP A 265 -8.75 -11.32 13.09
C TRP A 265 -10.04 -12.04 12.64
N GLN A 266 -9.95 -13.02 11.75
CA GLN A 266 -11.09 -13.83 11.33
C GLN A 266 -11.72 -14.59 12.50
N PHE A 267 -10.89 -15.17 13.39
CA PHE A 267 -11.36 -15.79 14.62
C PHE A 267 -12.07 -14.79 15.54
N THR A 268 -11.50 -13.60 15.71
CA THR A 268 -12.10 -12.54 16.53
C THR A 268 -13.48 -12.13 16.02
N ARG A 269 -13.64 -12.00 14.71
CA ARG A 269 -14.93 -11.67 14.09
C ARG A 269 -15.96 -12.77 14.30
N ASP A 270 -15.58 -14.03 14.14
CA ASP A 270 -16.45 -15.18 14.37
C ASP A 270 -16.87 -15.27 15.84
N LEU A 271 -15.90 -15.07 16.75
CA LEU A 271 -16.15 -15.03 18.18
C LEU A 271 -17.14 -13.92 18.55
N ALA A 272 -16.91 -12.70 18.07
CA ALA A 272 -17.79 -11.56 18.33
C ALA A 272 -19.22 -11.83 17.83
N GLY A 273 -19.36 -12.38 16.61
CA GLY A 273 -20.66 -12.80 16.09
C GLY A 273 -21.34 -13.85 16.95
N SER A 274 -20.60 -14.85 17.46
CA SER A 274 -21.13 -15.88 18.35
C SER A 274 -21.55 -15.36 19.74
N LEU A 275 -21.00 -14.22 20.15
CA LEU A 275 -21.32 -13.52 21.40
C LEU A 275 -22.35 -12.39 21.20
N GLU A 276 -22.88 -12.23 19.99
CA GLU A 276 -23.79 -11.14 19.60
C GLU A 276 -23.20 -9.74 19.89
N ARG A 277 -21.87 -9.59 19.78
CA ARG A 277 -21.17 -8.33 20.02
C ARG A 277 -20.81 -7.66 18.68
N PRO A 278 -21.18 -6.38 18.46
CA PRO A 278 -20.75 -5.66 17.28
C PRO A 278 -19.24 -5.36 17.37
N LEU A 279 -18.56 -5.45 16.24
CA LEU A 279 -17.20 -4.94 16.10
C LEU A 279 -17.26 -3.59 15.39
N PRO A 280 -16.75 -2.51 15.97
CA PRO A 280 -16.77 -1.17 15.39
C PRO A 280 -15.64 -1.00 14.35
N LEU A 281 -15.62 -1.87 13.32
CA LEU A 281 -14.61 -1.87 12.26
C LEU A 281 -15.23 -1.96 10.87
#